data_6b78a469534b2c3fe5ab5ef9b7931071
#
_entry.id   6b78a469534b2c3fe5ab5ef9b7931071
#
_cell.length_a   1.000
_cell.length_b   1.000
_cell.length_c   1.000
_cell.angle_alpha   90.00
_cell.angle_beta   90.00
_cell.angle_gamma   90.00
#
_symmetry.space_group_name_H-M   'P 1'
#
loop_
_entity.id
_entity.type
_entity.pdbx_description
1 polymer ?
#
loop_
_entity_poly.entity_id
_entity_poly.type
_entity_poly.pdbx_seq_one_letter_code
_entity_poly.pdbx_strand_id
1 'polypeptide(L)'
;IDIPSINTVLFLRPTNSPIVFVQQLGRGLRKDKNKDFLTVLDFIGNHKKAYLIALSLVGNKAIDKESIKFSLQNNFADFKNAFISMDEISKNRILKQIENENFNHLKYLKEQYFEFKIILGNKVPKLVDFLQFSDVINPLNFIYESKSYVEFIAKVEDEKIKNEYKILCQNEEFLKAIRFIENLLPIKRVYEFVILKYLLNHDFCDEEIAFKVLDEYLDKVC
;
A
#
# COMPACT_ATOMS: atom_id res chain seq x y z
N ILE A 1 -2.84 24.31 0.97
CA ILE A 1 -2.11 25.37 0.22
C ILE A 1 -1.67 24.73 -1.07
N ASP A 2 -1.92 25.41 -2.18
CA ASP A 2 -1.57 24.99 -3.52
C ASP A 2 -0.76 26.10 -4.20
N ILE A 3 0.56 26.03 -4.07
CA ILE A 3 1.48 27.02 -4.63
C ILE A 3 2.57 26.25 -5.40
N PRO A 4 2.42 26.08 -6.73
CA PRO A 4 3.39 25.33 -7.55
C PRO A 4 4.81 25.89 -7.53
N SER A 5 4.98 27.19 -7.35
CA SER A 5 6.29 27.89 -7.32
C SER A 5 7.09 27.67 -6.03
N ILE A 6 6.56 26.96 -5.03
CA ILE A 6 7.32 26.64 -3.81
C ILE A 6 8.54 25.81 -4.17
N ASN A 7 9.72 26.29 -3.80
CA ASN A 7 11.01 25.60 -3.99
C ASN A 7 11.62 25.05 -2.68
N THR A 8 11.03 25.40 -1.53
CA THR A 8 11.50 24.91 -0.22
C THR A 8 10.32 24.58 0.68
N VAL A 9 10.37 23.40 1.29
CA VAL A 9 9.37 22.92 2.26
C VAL A 9 10.09 22.51 3.55
N LEU A 10 9.54 22.98 4.67
CA LEU A 10 10.04 22.63 6.01
C LEU A 10 8.99 21.80 6.72
N PHE A 11 9.32 20.57 7.08
CA PHE A 11 8.51 19.72 7.95
C PHE A 11 8.94 19.92 9.40
N LEU A 12 8.25 20.82 10.09
CA LEU A 12 8.52 21.13 11.51
C LEU A 12 7.79 20.19 12.47
N ARG A 13 6.83 19.46 11.97
CA ARG A 13 6.05 18.51 12.75
C ARG A 13 6.10 17.14 12.07
N PRO A 14 6.56 16.09 12.77
CA PRO A 14 6.58 14.75 12.22
C PRO A 14 5.15 14.29 11.92
N THR A 15 4.98 13.60 10.80
CA THR A 15 3.74 12.92 10.47
C THR A 15 3.77 11.49 11.00
N ASN A 16 2.64 11.03 11.53
CA ASN A 16 2.50 9.65 12.00
C ASN A 16 2.01 8.70 10.88
N SER A 17 1.87 9.21 9.67
CA SER A 17 1.31 8.50 8.53
C SER A 17 2.19 8.67 7.30
N PRO A 18 2.67 7.57 6.69
CA PRO A 18 3.36 7.59 5.40
C PRO A 18 2.57 8.31 4.32
N ILE A 19 1.25 8.08 4.27
CA ILE A 19 0.35 8.67 3.27
C ILE A 19 0.30 10.19 3.40
N VAL A 20 0.17 10.68 4.64
CA VAL A 20 0.13 12.13 4.91
C VAL A 20 1.46 12.79 4.54
N PHE A 21 2.59 12.12 4.84
CA PHE A 21 3.92 12.61 4.46
C PHE A 21 4.02 12.77 2.94
N VAL A 22 3.69 11.74 2.18
CA VAL A 22 3.76 11.76 0.71
C VAL A 22 2.80 12.77 0.11
N GLN A 23 1.58 12.91 0.65
CA GLN A 23 0.64 13.95 0.20
C GLN A 23 1.15 15.36 0.45
N GLN A 24 1.79 15.62 1.59
CA GLN A 24 2.40 16.92 1.88
C GLN A 24 3.59 17.19 0.96
N LEU A 25 4.45 16.21 0.76
CA LEU A 25 5.58 16.27 -0.16
C LEU A 25 5.11 16.51 -1.60
N GLY A 26 4.10 15.80 -2.05
CA GLY A 26 3.52 15.91 -3.40
C GLY A 26 3.00 17.30 -3.73
N ARG A 27 2.50 18.05 -2.74
CA ARG A 27 2.10 19.45 -2.94
C ARG A 27 3.28 20.35 -3.31
N GLY A 28 4.45 20.10 -2.72
CA GLY A 28 5.69 20.78 -3.05
C GLY A 28 6.32 20.32 -4.37
N LEU A 29 6.07 19.08 -4.80
CA LEU A 29 6.64 18.51 -6.04
C LEU A 29 5.90 18.94 -7.32
N ARG A 30 4.88 19.79 -7.24
CA ARG A 30 4.19 20.30 -8.43
C ARG A 30 5.15 21.05 -9.34
N LYS A 31 5.00 20.82 -10.65
CA LYS A 31 5.83 21.46 -11.66
C LYS A 31 5.49 22.92 -11.81
N ASP A 32 6.51 23.77 -11.89
CA ASP A 32 6.41 25.19 -12.25
C ASP A 32 7.55 25.52 -13.21
N LYS A 33 7.31 26.51 -14.09
CA LYS A 33 8.28 26.89 -15.13
C LYS A 33 9.60 27.42 -14.58
N ASN A 34 9.56 27.97 -13.36
CA ASN A 34 10.71 28.60 -12.70
C ASN A 34 11.27 27.76 -11.56
N LYS A 35 10.96 26.44 -11.56
CA LYS A 35 11.38 25.53 -10.50
C LYS A 35 12.05 24.29 -11.06
N ASP A 36 13.35 24.17 -10.85
CA ASP A 36 14.15 23.01 -11.28
C ASP A 36 14.09 21.86 -10.25
N PHE A 37 14.04 22.22 -8.95
CA PHE A 37 13.99 21.25 -7.86
C PHE A 37 13.21 21.76 -6.66
N LEU A 38 12.88 20.84 -5.75
CA LEU A 38 12.29 21.14 -4.44
C LEU A 38 13.31 20.76 -3.36
N THR A 39 13.65 21.70 -2.49
CA THR A 39 14.39 21.41 -1.27
C THR A 39 13.42 21.06 -0.15
N VAL A 40 13.61 19.91 0.49
CA VAL A 40 12.82 19.47 1.63
C VAL A 40 13.74 19.33 2.84
N LEU A 41 13.39 20.04 3.92
CA LEU A 41 14.05 19.94 5.20
C LEU A 41 13.09 19.30 6.20
N ASP A 42 13.42 18.11 6.66
CA ASP A 42 12.61 17.37 7.63
C ASP A 42 13.35 17.26 8.96
N PHE A 43 12.72 17.78 10.01
CA PHE A 43 13.25 17.74 11.38
C PHE A 43 12.72 16.49 12.09
N ILE A 44 13.35 15.36 11.84
CA ILE A 44 12.95 14.04 12.39
C ILE A 44 12.95 14.02 13.92
N GLY A 45 13.83 14.80 14.56
CA GLY A 45 13.89 14.99 16.01
C GLY A 45 13.79 13.70 16.85
N ASN A 46 13.15 13.80 18.02
CA ASN A 46 12.93 12.68 18.94
C ASN A 46 11.65 11.86 18.67
N HIS A 47 11.22 11.82 17.42
CA HIS A 47 9.94 11.19 17.08
C HIS A 47 9.99 9.65 17.22
N LYS A 48 8.97 9.09 17.90
CA LYS A 48 8.88 7.65 18.17
C LYS A 48 8.69 6.79 16.91
N LYS A 49 8.21 7.40 15.82
CA LYS A 49 7.89 6.71 14.54
C LYS A 49 8.68 7.31 13.36
N ALA A 50 9.92 7.77 13.59
CA ALA A 50 10.75 8.35 12.52
C ALA A 50 10.98 7.38 11.34
N TYR A 51 10.93 6.06 11.59
CA TYR A 51 11.01 5.03 10.56
C TYR A 51 9.90 5.13 9.49
N LEU A 52 8.76 5.75 9.79
CA LEU A 52 7.67 5.93 8.82
C LEU A 52 8.09 6.80 7.63
N ILE A 53 9.03 7.73 7.84
CA ILE A 53 9.57 8.56 6.76
C ILE A 53 10.40 7.68 5.81
N ALA A 54 11.28 6.83 6.35
CA ALA A 54 12.03 5.88 5.55
C ALA A 54 11.12 4.94 4.77
N LEU A 55 10.07 4.42 5.42
CA LEU A 55 9.06 3.58 4.80
C LEU A 55 8.34 4.31 3.66
N SER A 56 7.97 5.59 3.86
CA SER A 56 7.31 6.42 2.86
C SER A 56 8.19 6.65 1.64
N LEU A 57 9.48 6.83 1.85
CA LEU A 57 10.45 7.05 0.78
C LEU A 57 10.71 5.77 -0.02
N VAL A 58 10.78 4.61 0.62
CA VAL A 58 10.95 3.31 -0.08
C VAL A 58 9.70 2.94 -0.88
N GLY A 59 8.53 3.40 -0.44
CA GLY A 59 7.25 3.08 -1.07
C GLY A 59 6.84 1.61 -0.89
N ASN A 60 5.79 1.20 -1.60
CA ASN A 60 5.19 -0.14 -1.47
C ASN A 60 6.06 -1.32 -1.98
N LYS A 61 7.24 -1.05 -2.52
CA LYS A 61 8.08 -2.09 -3.15
C LYS A 61 8.84 -2.96 -2.14
N ALA A 62 8.98 -2.51 -0.90
CA ALA A 62 9.73 -3.25 0.09
C ALA A 62 9.08 -3.11 1.47
N ILE A 63 8.30 -4.10 1.85
CA ILE A 63 7.77 -4.24 3.22
C ILE A 63 8.70 -5.12 4.06
N ASP A 64 9.79 -5.52 3.48
CA ASP A 64 10.81 -6.27 4.18
C ASP A 64 11.80 -5.30 4.84
N LYS A 65 12.10 -5.58 6.12
CA LYS A 65 13.00 -4.77 6.94
C LYS A 65 14.38 -4.59 6.31
N GLU A 66 14.90 -5.61 5.65
CA GLU A 66 16.24 -5.60 5.08
C GLU A 66 16.31 -4.66 3.87
N SER A 67 15.30 -4.62 3.03
CA SER A 67 15.22 -3.68 1.91
C SER A 67 15.14 -2.23 2.38
N ILE A 68 14.39 -1.95 3.46
CA ILE A 68 14.30 -0.61 4.04
C ILE A 68 15.65 -0.20 4.64
N LYS A 69 16.30 -1.09 5.40
CA LYS A 69 17.63 -0.86 5.98
C LYS A 69 18.66 -0.59 4.89
N PHE A 70 18.66 -1.41 3.83
CA PHE A 70 19.58 -1.25 2.70
C PHE A 70 19.39 0.12 2.02
N SER A 71 18.16 0.50 1.72
CA SER A 71 17.86 1.81 1.12
C SER A 71 18.31 2.97 2.03
N LEU A 72 18.05 2.86 3.33
CA LEU A 72 18.46 3.88 4.30
C LEU A 72 19.98 3.97 4.43
N GLN A 73 20.70 2.85 4.48
CA GLN A 73 22.15 2.80 4.54
C GLN A 73 22.80 3.41 3.31
N ASN A 74 22.22 3.21 2.15
CA ASN A 74 22.66 3.75 0.87
C ASN A 74 22.09 5.14 0.55
N ASN A 75 21.54 5.85 1.54
CA ASN A 75 20.92 7.18 1.37
C ASN A 75 19.91 7.21 0.20
N PHE A 76 19.16 6.13 0.02
CA PHE A 76 18.14 5.99 -1.03
C PHE A 76 18.70 6.23 -2.45
N ALA A 77 19.91 5.74 -2.73
CA ALA A 77 20.62 5.97 -4.00
C ALA A 77 19.85 5.51 -5.26
N ASP A 78 18.86 4.64 -5.11
CA ASP A 78 18.00 4.16 -6.21
C ASP A 78 17.03 5.22 -6.76
N PHE A 79 16.89 6.37 -6.08
CA PHE A 79 16.06 7.47 -6.54
C PHE A 79 16.82 8.32 -7.58
N LYS A 80 16.59 8.05 -8.85
CA LYS A 80 17.32 8.70 -9.96
C LYS A 80 17.22 10.24 -10.00
N ASN A 81 16.18 10.81 -9.43
CA ASN A 81 15.86 12.24 -9.52
C ASN A 81 15.76 12.93 -8.13
N ALA A 82 16.28 12.30 -7.09
CA ALA A 82 16.28 12.86 -5.75
C ALA A 82 17.62 12.61 -5.06
N PHE A 83 18.07 13.59 -4.28
CA PHE A 83 19.20 13.45 -3.38
C PHE A 83 18.68 13.50 -1.94
N ILE A 84 18.95 12.45 -1.17
CA ILE A 84 18.53 12.35 0.22
C ILE A 84 19.78 12.27 1.09
N SER A 85 19.89 13.18 2.03
CA SER A 85 20.96 13.19 3.02
C SER A 85 20.37 13.16 4.43
N MET A 86 20.95 12.38 5.30
CA MET A 86 20.50 12.23 6.69
C MET A 86 21.72 12.18 7.61
N ASP A 87 21.63 12.86 8.76
CA ASP A 87 22.68 12.78 9.75
C ASP A 87 22.76 11.38 10.38
N GLU A 88 23.97 10.99 10.81
CA GLU A 88 24.23 9.64 11.34
C GLU A 88 23.43 9.32 12.62
N ILE A 89 23.12 10.31 13.44
CA ILE A 89 22.35 10.12 14.68
C ILE A 89 20.91 9.74 14.32
N SER A 90 20.29 10.49 13.41
CA SER A 90 18.94 10.22 12.91
C SER A 90 18.87 8.88 12.19
N LYS A 91 19.85 8.59 11.35
CA LYS A 91 19.97 7.31 10.61
C LYS A 91 20.03 6.11 11.56
N ASN A 92 20.90 6.14 12.55
CA ASN A 92 21.06 5.08 13.54
C ASN A 92 19.79 4.91 14.39
N ARG A 93 19.09 6.00 14.71
CA ARG A 93 17.82 5.95 15.42
C ARG A 93 16.73 5.27 14.62
N ILE A 94 16.61 5.62 13.33
CA ILE A 94 15.64 5.00 12.43
C ILE A 94 15.94 3.51 12.27
N LEU A 95 17.20 3.13 12.08
CA LEU A 95 17.62 1.73 11.98
C LEU A 95 17.19 0.93 13.21
N LYS A 96 17.44 1.44 14.42
CA LYS A 96 16.99 0.80 15.67
C LYS A 96 15.47 0.69 15.77
N GLN A 97 14.74 1.69 15.30
CA GLN A 97 13.28 1.63 15.28
C GLN A 97 12.79 0.55 14.33
N ILE A 98 13.35 0.46 13.10
CA ILE A 98 13.01 -0.58 12.11
C ILE A 98 13.28 -1.99 12.68
N GLU A 99 14.36 -2.18 13.42
CA GLU A 99 14.68 -3.46 14.05
C GLU A 99 13.62 -3.90 15.05
N ASN A 100 13.12 -2.97 15.83
CA ASN A 100 12.15 -3.23 16.90
C ASN A 100 10.69 -3.30 16.42
N GLU A 101 10.39 -2.75 15.24
CA GLU A 101 9.01 -2.76 14.71
C GLU A 101 8.68 -4.06 13.99
N ASN A 102 7.45 -4.51 14.13
CA ASN A 102 6.90 -5.62 13.36
C ASN A 102 5.84 -5.11 12.39
N PHE A 103 6.24 -4.86 11.13
CA PHE A 103 5.38 -4.28 10.10
C PHE A 103 4.22 -5.17 9.65
N ASN A 104 4.29 -6.46 9.95
CA ASN A 104 3.21 -7.41 9.66
C ASN A 104 2.30 -7.62 10.88
N HIS A 105 2.53 -6.90 11.98
CA HIS A 105 1.67 -7.06 13.15
C HIS A 105 0.30 -6.42 12.92
N LEU A 106 -0.75 -7.13 13.35
CA LEU A 106 -2.15 -6.70 13.20
C LEU A 106 -2.40 -5.24 13.64
N LYS A 107 -1.71 -4.78 14.68
CA LYS A 107 -1.81 -3.39 15.16
C LYS A 107 -1.37 -2.38 14.10
N TYR A 108 -0.22 -2.60 13.47
CA TYR A 108 0.29 -1.73 12.41
C TYR A 108 -0.65 -1.72 11.19
N LEU A 109 -1.05 -2.92 10.75
CA LEU A 109 -1.97 -3.07 9.63
C LEU A 109 -3.31 -2.40 9.89
N LYS A 110 -3.81 -2.49 11.12
CA LYS A 110 -5.03 -1.82 11.56
C LYS A 110 -4.89 -0.28 11.49
N GLU A 111 -3.77 0.28 11.96
CA GLU A 111 -3.50 1.73 11.87
C GLU A 111 -3.54 2.17 10.39
N GLN A 112 -2.83 1.47 9.51
CA GLN A 112 -2.77 1.80 8.07
C GLN A 112 -4.13 1.67 7.37
N TYR A 113 -4.90 0.66 7.71
CA TYR A 113 -6.25 0.46 7.20
C TYR A 113 -7.18 1.63 7.56
N PHE A 114 -7.18 2.06 8.82
CA PHE A 114 -8.05 3.17 9.26
C PHE A 114 -7.60 4.51 8.71
N GLU A 115 -6.30 4.76 8.57
CA GLU A 115 -5.80 5.95 7.88
C GLU A 115 -6.30 6.01 6.44
N PHE A 116 -6.24 4.89 5.73
CA PHE A 116 -6.76 4.81 4.37
C PHE A 116 -8.30 4.92 4.31
N LYS A 117 -9.01 4.32 5.25
CA LYS A 117 -10.47 4.45 5.38
C LYS A 117 -10.90 5.91 5.54
N ILE A 118 -10.16 6.71 6.30
CA ILE A 118 -10.43 8.16 6.44
C ILE A 118 -10.26 8.88 5.09
N ILE A 119 -9.23 8.55 4.32
CA ILE A 119 -9.00 9.13 2.97
C ILE A 119 -10.16 8.81 2.04
N LEU A 120 -10.75 7.62 2.14
CA LEU A 120 -11.93 7.20 1.37
C LEU A 120 -13.27 7.75 1.90
N GLY A 121 -13.25 8.72 2.83
CA GLY A 121 -14.46 9.31 3.41
C GLY A 121 -15.20 8.34 4.35
N ASN A 122 -14.46 7.57 5.14
CA ASN A 122 -14.93 6.56 6.11
C ASN A 122 -15.67 5.37 5.49
N LYS A 123 -15.51 5.12 4.21
CA LYS A 123 -16.00 3.89 3.56
C LYS A 123 -15.05 2.73 3.84
N VAL A 124 -15.61 1.51 3.96
CA VAL A 124 -14.78 0.29 4.06
C VAL A 124 -13.95 0.15 2.79
N PRO A 125 -12.61 0.18 2.87
CA PRO A 125 -11.76 0.03 1.71
C PRO A 125 -11.92 -1.34 1.06
N LYS A 126 -11.99 -1.37 -0.28
CA LYS A 126 -11.88 -2.60 -1.07
C LYS A 126 -10.43 -2.83 -1.48
N LEU A 127 -10.04 -4.07 -1.75
CA LEU A 127 -8.67 -4.36 -2.22
C LEU A 127 -8.29 -3.53 -3.45
N VAL A 128 -9.23 -3.28 -4.36
CA VAL A 128 -9.02 -2.48 -5.58
C VAL A 128 -8.75 -1.00 -5.27
N ASP A 129 -9.29 -0.47 -4.18
CA ASP A 129 -9.09 0.94 -3.82
C ASP A 129 -7.62 1.21 -3.49
N PHE A 130 -6.92 0.24 -2.88
CA PHE A 130 -5.48 0.36 -2.59
C PHE A 130 -4.62 0.43 -3.87
N LEU A 131 -5.09 -0.13 -4.98
CA LEU A 131 -4.35 -0.12 -6.24
C LEU A 131 -4.38 1.25 -6.94
N GLN A 132 -5.33 2.11 -6.58
CA GLN A 132 -5.48 3.46 -7.14
C GLN A 132 -4.53 4.48 -6.52
N PHE A 133 -3.89 4.11 -5.41
CA PHE A 133 -2.99 4.98 -4.65
C PHE A 133 -1.61 4.32 -4.56
N SER A 134 -0.58 5.00 -5.05
CA SER A 134 0.80 4.48 -5.05
C SER A 134 1.43 4.39 -3.66
N ASP A 135 0.90 5.17 -2.72
CA ASP A 135 1.56 5.46 -1.45
C ASP A 135 0.86 4.83 -0.24
N VAL A 136 -0.04 3.88 -0.50
CA VAL A 136 -0.72 3.10 0.53
C VAL A 136 -0.06 1.73 0.72
N ILE A 137 -0.34 1.12 1.87
CA ILE A 137 0.15 -0.22 2.17
C ILE A 137 -0.29 -1.24 1.09
N ASN A 138 0.60 -2.19 0.80
CA ASN A 138 0.23 -3.31 -0.08
C ASN A 138 -0.91 -4.12 0.56
N PRO A 139 -2.08 -4.22 -0.10
CA PRO A 139 -3.24 -4.90 0.46
C PRO A 139 -3.02 -6.40 0.73
N LEU A 140 -2.03 -7.03 0.10
CA LEU A 140 -1.69 -8.44 0.35
C LEU A 140 -1.25 -8.68 1.80
N ASN A 141 -0.72 -7.67 2.50
CA ASN A 141 -0.32 -7.82 3.89
C ASN A 141 -1.49 -8.10 4.82
N PHE A 142 -2.67 -7.56 4.51
CA PHE A 142 -3.89 -7.86 5.26
C PHE A 142 -4.29 -9.33 5.09
N ILE A 143 -4.14 -9.87 3.88
CA ILE A 143 -4.43 -11.26 3.55
C ILE A 143 -3.44 -12.18 4.27
N TYR A 144 -2.13 -11.89 4.19
CA TYR A 144 -1.09 -12.70 4.84
C TYR A 144 -1.24 -12.74 6.37
N GLU A 145 -1.60 -11.61 7.00
CA GLU A 145 -1.81 -11.55 8.45
C GLU A 145 -3.08 -12.28 8.91
N SER A 146 -4.15 -12.25 8.12
CA SER A 146 -5.46 -12.73 8.55
C SER A 146 -6.01 -13.90 7.75
N LYS A 147 -5.25 -14.47 6.80
CA LYS A 147 -5.60 -15.53 5.84
C LYS A 147 -6.60 -15.10 4.76
N SER A 148 -7.33 -13.98 4.96
CA SER A 148 -8.26 -13.38 4.01
C SER A 148 -8.48 -11.91 4.38
N TYR A 149 -8.73 -11.07 3.39
CA TYR A 149 -9.09 -9.67 3.63
C TYR A 149 -10.42 -9.53 4.36
N VAL A 150 -11.39 -10.40 4.07
CA VAL A 150 -12.68 -10.47 4.77
C VAL A 150 -12.48 -10.78 6.25
N GLU A 151 -11.60 -11.71 6.57
CA GLU A 151 -11.25 -12.05 7.97
C GLU A 151 -10.49 -10.91 8.66
N PHE A 152 -9.65 -10.18 7.92
CA PHE A 152 -9.00 -8.99 8.45
C PHE A 152 -10.02 -7.92 8.85
N ILE A 153 -10.98 -7.59 7.97
CA ILE A 153 -12.05 -6.62 8.27
C ILE A 153 -12.86 -7.07 9.48
N ALA A 154 -13.24 -8.35 9.56
CA ALA A 154 -13.95 -8.93 10.69
C ALA A 154 -13.20 -8.82 12.03
N LYS A 155 -11.87 -8.67 12.02
CA LYS A 155 -11.06 -8.48 13.23
C LYS A 155 -10.91 -7.02 13.64
N VAL A 156 -10.82 -6.10 12.68
CA VAL A 156 -10.34 -4.72 12.95
C VAL A 156 -11.47 -3.68 12.97
N GLU A 157 -12.57 -3.90 12.28
CA GLU A 157 -13.66 -2.93 12.13
C GLU A 157 -14.49 -2.71 13.39
N ASP A 158 -15.33 -1.66 13.36
CA ASP A 158 -16.30 -1.37 14.42
C ASP A 158 -17.38 -2.46 14.50
N GLU A 159 -18.10 -2.53 15.63
CA GLU A 159 -19.01 -3.65 15.93
C GLU A 159 -20.10 -3.87 14.87
N LYS A 160 -20.57 -2.84 14.19
CA LYS A 160 -21.61 -3.00 13.16
C LYS A 160 -21.04 -3.71 11.93
N ILE A 161 -19.99 -3.15 11.33
CA ILE A 161 -19.33 -3.71 10.14
C ILE A 161 -18.71 -5.06 10.48
N LYS A 162 -18.07 -5.16 11.64
CA LYS A 162 -17.47 -6.39 12.14
C LYS A 162 -18.45 -7.56 12.20
N ASN A 163 -19.68 -7.32 12.67
CA ASN A 163 -20.71 -8.37 12.75
C ASN A 163 -21.17 -8.80 11.35
N GLU A 164 -21.33 -7.87 10.42
CA GLU A 164 -21.64 -8.21 9.02
C GLU A 164 -20.57 -9.14 8.42
N TYR A 165 -19.29 -8.79 8.60
CA TYR A 165 -18.18 -9.59 8.09
C TYR A 165 -17.97 -10.91 8.84
N LYS A 166 -18.26 -10.97 10.14
CA LYS A 166 -18.26 -12.22 10.90
C LYS A 166 -19.31 -13.22 10.38
N ILE A 167 -20.50 -12.75 10.00
CA ILE A 167 -21.53 -13.60 9.40
C ILE A 167 -21.01 -14.19 8.08
N LEU A 168 -20.36 -13.38 7.23
CA LEU A 168 -19.73 -13.88 6.00
C LEU A 168 -18.66 -14.93 6.31
N CYS A 169 -17.84 -14.73 7.36
CA CYS A 169 -16.84 -15.69 7.79
C CYS A 169 -17.39 -17.00 8.36
N GLN A 170 -18.66 -17.07 8.73
CA GLN A 170 -19.30 -18.33 9.16
C GLN A 170 -19.66 -19.25 7.98
N ASN A 171 -19.75 -18.72 6.78
CA ASN A 171 -19.98 -19.53 5.58
C ASN A 171 -18.65 -20.12 5.08
N GLU A 172 -18.43 -21.41 5.37
CA GLU A 172 -17.18 -22.10 5.01
C GLU A 172 -16.94 -22.17 3.50
N GLU A 173 -17.97 -22.34 2.69
CA GLU A 173 -17.84 -22.40 1.23
C GLU A 173 -17.43 -21.05 0.67
N PHE A 174 -18.06 -19.97 1.16
CA PHE A 174 -17.68 -18.61 0.82
C PHE A 174 -16.22 -18.33 1.19
N LEU A 175 -15.79 -18.68 2.41
CA LEU A 175 -14.40 -18.48 2.83
C LEU A 175 -13.40 -19.27 1.99
N LYS A 176 -13.73 -20.54 1.65
CA LYS A 176 -12.86 -21.33 0.77
C LYS A 176 -12.70 -20.68 -0.59
N ALA A 177 -13.81 -20.20 -1.19
CA ALA A 177 -13.80 -19.52 -2.48
C ALA A 177 -12.99 -18.22 -2.45
N ILE A 178 -13.23 -17.36 -1.43
CA ILE A 178 -12.49 -16.09 -1.28
C ILE A 178 -10.99 -16.34 -1.08
N ARG A 179 -10.61 -17.24 -0.18
CA ARG A 179 -9.20 -17.59 0.06
C ARG A 179 -8.53 -18.17 -1.19
N PHE A 180 -9.25 -18.96 -1.98
CA PHE A 180 -8.74 -19.46 -3.25
C PHE A 180 -8.43 -18.29 -4.21
N ILE A 181 -9.36 -17.34 -4.39
CA ILE A 181 -9.17 -16.17 -5.25
C ILE A 181 -8.02 -15.29 -4.72
N GLU A 182 -7.97 -15.05 -3.42
CA GLU A 182 -6.94 -14.24 -2.79
C GLU A 182 -5.54 -14.87 -2.87
N ASN A 183 -5.43 -16.20 -2.88
CA ASN A 183 -4.17 -16.90 -3.10
C ASN A 183 -3.62 -16.78 -4.53
N LEU A 184 -4.46 -16.37 -5.48
CA LEU A 184 -4.01 -16.05 -6.84
C LEU A 184 -3.37 -14.66 -6.93
N LEU A 185 -3.48 -13.85 -5.88
CA LEU A 185 -2.86 -12.52 -5.82
C LEU A 185 -1.37 -12.61 -5.38
N PRO A 186 -0.47 -11.76 -5.89
CA PRO A 186 -0.68 -10.76 -6.94
C PRO A 186 -0.79 -11.41 -8.31
N ILE A 187 -1.82 -11.03 -9.03
CA ILE A 187 -2.04 -11.56 -10.38
C ILE A 187 -0.95 -10.99 -11.29
N LYS A 188 -0.13 -11.87 -11.78
CA LYS A 188 0.90 -11.51 -12.79
C LYS A 188 0.35 -11.59 -14.21
N ARG A 189 -0.77 -12.28 -14.40
CA ARG A 189 -1.41 -12.49 -15.69
C ARG A 189 -2.91 -12.26 -15.55
N VAL A 190 -3.48 -11.56 -16.50
CA VAL A 190 -4.92 -11.23 -16.51
C VAL A 190 -5.76 -12.43 -17.00
N TYR A 191 -5.13 -13.39 -17.66
CA TYR A 191 -5.77 -14.49 -18.35
C TYR A 191 -6.62 -15.38 -17.42
N GLU A 192 -6.11 -15.68 -16.22
CA GLU A 192 -6.82 -16.50 -15.24
C GLU A 192 -8.15 -15.86 -14.83
N PHE A 193 -8.20 -14.54 -14.75
CA PHE A 193 -9.44 -13.81 -14.41
C PHE A 193 -10.44 -13.74 -15.55
N VAL A 194 -9.97 -13.67 -16.78
CA VAL A 194 -10.83 -13.73 -17.95
C VAL A 194 -11.55 -15.07 -17.99
N ILE A 195 -10.82 -16.16 -17.75
CA ILE A 195 -11.37 -17.51 -17.70
C ILE A 195 -12.31 -17.69 -16.50
N LEU A 196 -11.91 -17.21 -15.29
CA LEU A 196 -12.79 -17.26 -14.12
C LEU A 196 -14.07 -16.48 -14.32
N LYS A 197 -14.01 -15.30 -14.94
CA LYS A 197 -15.19 -14.50 -15.28
C LYS A 197 -16.10 -15.23 -16.26
N TYR A 198 -15.52 -15.96 -17.21
CA TYR A 198 -16.28 -16.81 -18.13
C TYR A 198 -17.00 -17.92 -17.37
N LEU A 199 -16.30 -18.65 -16.49
CA LEU A 199 -16.84 -19.74 -15.67
C LEU A 199 -17.91 -19.31 -14.66
N LEU A 200 -17.96 -18.04 -14.25
CA LEU A 200 -19.06 -17.51 -13.42
C LEU A 200 -20.43 -17.54 -14.14
N ASN A 201 -20.42 -17.59 -15.46
CA ASN A 201 -21.63 -17.57 -16.28
C ASN A 201 -21.81 -18.87 -17.10
N HIS A 202 -20.87 -19.82 -16.98
CA HIS A 202 -20.86 -21.07 -17.76
C HIS A 202 -20.32 -22.20 -16.90
N ASP A 203 -20.97 -23.35 -16.91
CA ASP A 203 -20.62 -24.48 -16.05
C ASP A 203 -19.36 -25.23 -16.49
N PHE A 204 -18.84 -24.91 -17.69
CA PHE A 204 -17.72 -25.64 -18.28
C PHE A 204 -16.85 -24.72 -19.15
N CYS A 205 -15.54 -24.96 -19.11
CA CYS A 205 -14.54 -24.32 -19.97
C CYS A 205 -13.44 -25.34 -20.27
N ASP A 206 -13.36 -25.79 -21.51
CA ASP A 206 -12.24 -26.59 -22.01
C ASP A 206 -11.14 -25.67 -22.57
N GLU A 207 -10.06 -26.28 -23.07
CA GLU A 207 -8.90 -25.56 -23.60
C GLU A 207 -9.25 -24.73 -24.83
N GLU A 208 -10.12 -25.24 -25.72
CA GLU A 208 -10.53 -24.57 -26.96
C GLU A 208 -11.39 -23.33 -26.66
N ILE A 209 -12.33 -23.45 -25.75
CA ILE A 209 -13.16 -22.36 -25.23
C ILE A 209 -12.29 -21.32 -24.51
N ALA A 210 -11.34 -21.76 -23.69
CA ALA A 210 -10.43 -20.87 -22.98
C ALA A 210 -9.62 -20.01 -23.95
N PHE A 211 -9.02 -20.57 -24.99
CA PHE A 211 -8.28 -19.81 -26.00
C PHE A 211 -9.17 -18.81 -26.71
N LYS A 212 -10.38 -19.21 -27.13
CA LYS A 212 -11.31 -18.30 -27.79
C LYS A 212 -11.71 -17.11 -26.92
N VAL A 213 -11.99 -17.35 -25.64
CA VAL A 213 -12.36 -16.30 -24.66
C VAL A 213 -11.19 -15.34 -24.40
N LEU A 214 -9.96 -15.87 -24.39
CA LEU A 214 -8.75 -15.05 -24.21
C LEU A 214 -8.48 -14.20 -25.46
N ASP A 215 -8.61 -14.74 -26.66
CA ASP A 215 -8.43 -14.00 -27.92
C ASP A 215 -9.45 -12.87 -28.03
N GLU A 216 -10.72 -13.13 -27.75
CA GLU A 216 -11.78 -12.11 -27.75
C GLU A 216 -11.52 -10.99 -26.71
N TYR A 217 -10.84 -11.31 -25.61
CA TYR A 217 -10.43 -10.32 -24.61
C TYR A 217 -9.26 -9.46 -25.09
N LEU A 218 -8.24 -10.10 -25.69
CA LEU A 218 -7.05 -9.42 -26.21
C LEU A 218 -7.42 -8.46 -27.35
N ASP A 219 -8.30 -8.86 -28.26
CA ASP A 219 -8.81 -8.01 -29.35
C ASP A 219 -9.56 -6.75 -28.86
N LYS A 220 -10.08 -6.77 -27.62
CA LYS A 220 -10.78 -5.61 -27.01
C LYS A 220 -9.85 -4.69 -26.25
N VAL A 221 -8.64 -5.14 -25.88
CA VAL A 221 -7.70 -4.42 -25.01
C VAL A 221 -6.47 -3.91 -25.79
N CYS A 222 -6.16 -4.49 -26.94
CA CYS A 222 -5.17 -4.02 -27.90
C CYS A 222 -5.80 -3.14 -28.97
#